data_0a919aed6ce28a5d49bb081b1c716ec5
#
_entry.id   0a919aed6ce28a5d49bb081b1c716ec5
#
_cell.length_a   1.000
_cell.length_b   1.000
_cell.length_c   1.000
_cell.angle_alpha   90.00
_cell.angle_beta   90.00
_cell.angle_gamma   90.00
#
_symmetry.space_group_name_H-M   'P 1'
#
loop_
_entity.id
_entity.type
_entity.pdbx_description
1 polymer ?
#
loop_
_entity_poly.entity_id
_entity_poly.type
_entity_poly.pdbx_seq_one_letter_code
_entity_poly.pdbx_strand_id
1 'polypeptide(L)'
;MNTPLARRHLDFHDTERPMVAMEANWPAGASTGWHSHPRGQLLYAIEGVMRVDSAAGFWVVPPNRALWLAPGVRHAVRMSGDVQMRTAFIDTARINALPEHSCVINVSPLLRELLVAAVQVPRDHAEDGRDARLMGLLLDELRTAETLPLHLPVPQDARVRRICEALLDQPADTATAAQWAARLGVASKTVHRLFLQETG
;
A
#
# COMPACT_ATOMS: atom_id res chain seq x y z
N MET A 1 -9.62 13.94 -15.52
CA MET A 1 -9.03 15.20 -15.01
C MET A 1 -7.93 14.82 -14.01
N ASN A 2 -6.67 15.11 -14.34
CA ASN A 2 -5.54 14.83 -13.44
C ASN A 2 -5.59 15.79 -12.25
N THR A 3 -5.90 15.27 -11.07
CA THR A 3 -5.98 16.07 -9.85
C THR A 3 -4.59 16.59 -9.49
N PRO A 4 -4.42 17.85 -9.04
CA PRO A 4 -3.12 18.44 -8.66
C PRO A 4 -2.33 17.65 -7.61
N LEU A 5 -3.02 16.84 -6.80
CA LEU A 5 -2.44 15.95 -5.79
C LEU A 5 -1.55 14.83 -6.37
N ALA A 6 -1.85 14.33 -7.58
CA ALA A 6 -1.06 13.28 -8.21
C ALA A 6 0.36 13.73 -8.63
N ARG A 7 0.64 15.03 -8.71
CA ARG A 7 1.99 15.57 -9.01
C ARG A 7 2.80 15.93 -7.76
N ARG A 8 2.17 16.12 -6.61
CA ARG A 8 2.85 16.52 -5.37
C ARG A 8 3.89 15.49 -4.88
N HIS A 9 3.70 14.20 -5.16
CA HIS A 9 4.68 13.18 -4.78
C HIS A 9 6.03 13.35 -5.51
N LEU A 10 6.06 13.90 -6.72
CA LEU A 10 7.31 14.09 -7.48
C LEU A 10 8.29 15.02 -6.76
N ASP A 11 7.78 16.04 -6.06
CA ASP A 11 8.60 16.99 -5.31
C ASP A 11 9.31 16.34 -4.11
N PHE A 12 8.86 15.15 -3.67
CA PHE A 12 9.43 14.40 -2.53
C PHE A 12 10.56 13.45 -2.93
N HIS A 13 10.82 13.29 -4.22
CA HIS A 13 11.95 12.48 -4.71
C HIS A 13 13.22 13.30 -4.92
N ASP A 14 13.09 14.60 -5.18
CA ASP A 14 14.20 15.52 -5.36
C ASP A 14 14.60 16.15 -4.01
N THR A 15 15.27 15.37 -3.20
CA THR A 15 15.79 15.80 -1.88
C THR A 15 17.00 14.98 -1.48
N GLU A 16 17.96 15.62 -0.82
CA GLU A 16 19.11 14.92 -0.23
C GLU A 16 18.78 14.19 1.07
N ARG A 17 17.60 14.39 1.64
CA ARG A 17 17.18 13.68 2.87
C ARG A 17 16.97 12.20 2.61
N PRO A 18 17.49 11.33 3.48
CA PRO A 18 17.33 9.87 3.32
C PRO A 18 15.87 9.42 3.47
N MET A 19 15.06 10.18 4.20
CA MET A 19 13.62 9.93 4.33
C MET A 19 12.86 11.25 4.37
N VAL A 20 11.72 11.30 3.71
CA VAL A 20 10.75 12.40 3.76
C VAL A 20 9.34 11.84 3.86
N ALA A 21 8.45 12.54 4.56
CA ALA A 21 7.05 12.14 4.70
C ALA A 21 6.11 13.22 4.17
N MET A 22 4.94 12.80 3.72
CA MET A 22 3.87 13.70 3.29
C MET A 22 2.50 13.17 3.67
N GLU A 23 1.54 14.07 3.76
CA GLU A 23 0.14 13.73 3.89
C GLU A 23 -0.63 14.03 2.60
N ALA A 24 -1.69 13.26 2.37
CA ALA A 24 -2.63 13.49 1.31
C ALA A 24 -4.01 12.98 1.71
N ASN A 25 -5.03 13.80 1.50
CA ASN A 25 -6.42 13.40 1.71
C ASN A 25 -7.08 13.17 0.36
N TRP A 26 -7.71 12.02 0.22
CA TRP A 26 -8.29 11.56 -1.02
C TRP A 26 -9.77 11.25 -0.85
N PRO A 27 -10.64 11.71 -1.75
CA PRO A 27 -12.05 11.34 -1.72
C PRO A 27 -12.26 9.88 -2.16
N ALA A 28 -13.38 9.31 -1.75
CA ALA A 28 -13.82 7.99 -2.17
C ALA A 28 -13.76 7.80 -3.69
N GLY A 29 -13.25 6.67 -4.14
CA GLY A 29 -13.12 6.30 -5.55
C GLY A 29 -11.98 6.99 -6.30
N ALA A 30 -11.20 7.86 -5.65
CA ALA A 30 -10.01 8.46 -6.25
C ALA A 30 -8.91 7.42 -6.52
N SER A 31 -8.02 7.74 -7.46
CA SER A 31 -6.84 6.94 -7.77
C SER A 31 -5.64 7.81 -8.08
N THR A 32 -4.45 7.35 -7.70
CA THR A 32 -3.18 7.99 -8.08
C THR A 32 -2.85 7.83 -9.57
N GLY A 33 -3.47 6.86 -10.24
CA GLY A 33 -3.00 6.36 -11.53
C GLY A 33 -1.73 5.51 -11.40
N TRP A 34 -1.34 4.84 -12.50
CA TRP A 34 -0.14 4.02 -12.56
C TRP A 34 1.12 4.86 -12.61
N HIS A 35 2.02 4.65 -11.65
CA HIS A 35 3.31 5.33 -11.55
C HIS A 35 4.36 4.45 -10.87
N SER A 36 5.59 4.89 -10.87
CA SER A 36 6.70 4.34 -10.09
C SER A 36 7.64 5.46 -9.68
N HIS A 37 8.49 5.20 -8.70
CA HIS A 37 9.47 6.17 -8.20
C HIS A 37 10.74 5.45 -7.69
N PRO A 38 11.90 6.13 -7.66
CA PRO A 38 13.18 5.51 -7.33
C PRO A 38 13.34 5.19 -5.85
N ARG A 39 12.58 5.85 -4.97
CA ARG A 39 12.61 5.60 -3.52
C ARG A 39 11.62 4.51 -3.13
N GLY A 40 11.94 3.76 -2.09
CA GLY A 40 10.95 2.92 -1.42
C GLY A 40 9.84 3.81 -0.82
N GLN A 41 8.62 3.30 -0.78
CA GLN A 41 7.48 4.03 -0.25
C GLN A 41 6.76 3.22 0.83
N LEU A 42 6.54 3.85 1.97
CA LEU A 42 5.62 3.35 2.97
C LEU A 42 4.27 4.04 2.80
N LEU A 43 3.23 3.27 2.50
CA LEU A 43 1.85 3.72 2.40
C LEU A 43 1.08 3.36 3.67
N TYR A 44 0.54 4.34 4.35
CA TYR A 44 -0.31 4.19 5.51
C TYR A 44 -1.55 5.08 5.40
N ALA A 45 -2.67 4.67 5.96
CA ALA A 45 -3.88 5.49 6.09
C ALA A 45 -4.30 5.55 7.56
N ILE A 46 -4.54 6.76 8.07
CA ILE A 46 -5.13 6.93 9.41
C ILE A 46 -6.58 6.50 9.37
N GLU A 47 -7.25 6.79 8.26
CA GLU A 47 -8.67 6.52 8.01
C GLU A 47 -8.87 6.10 6.56
N GLY A 48 -9.90 5.26 6.34
CA GLY A 48 -10.21 4.70 5.03
C GLY A 48 -9.34 3.49 4.69
N VAL A 49 -9.58 2.91 3.53
CA VAL A 49 -8.89 1.71 3.03
C VAL A 49 -8.29 2.01 1.67
N MET A 50 -7.05 1.60 1.47
CA MET A 50 -6.39 1.67 0.16
C MET A 50 -6.31 0.29 -0.47
N ARG A 51 -6.61 0.20 -1.77
CA ARG A 51 -6.19 -0.92 -2.61
C ARG A 51 -5.00 -0.48 -3.43
N VAL A 52 -3.93 -1.23 -3.38
CA VAL A 52 -2.71 -0.95 -4.14
C VAL A 52 -2.50 -2.05 -5.16
N ASP A 53 -2.60 -1.72 -6.44
CA ASP A 53 -2.41 -2.62 -7.56
C ASP A 53 -0.96 -2.56 -8.05
N SER A 54 -0.36 -3.70 -8.41
CA SER A 54 0.94 -3.84 -9.07
C SER A 54 0.91 -4.96 -10.12
N ALA A 55 2.00 -5.13 -10.86
CA ALA A 55 2.12 -6.24 -11.81
C ALA A 55 2.14 -7.62 -11.13
N ALA A 56 2.62 -7.68 -9.88
CA ALA A 56 2.72 -8.94 -9.12
C ALA A 56 1.39 -9.33 -8.45
N GLY A 57 0.50 -8.37 -8.22
CA GLY A 57 -0.75 -8.58 -7.51
C GLY A 57 -1.25 -7.29 -6.90
N PHE A 58 -2.07 -7.42 -5.86
CA PHE A 58 -2.59 -6.27 -5.15
C PHE A 58 -2.60 -6.50 -3.63
N TRP A 59 -2.66 -5.41 -2.91
CA TRP A 59 -2.78 -5.37 -1.46
C TRP A 59 -4.00 -4.55 -1.06
N VAL A 60 -4.66 -4.97 0.01
CA VAL A 60 -5.66 -4.15 0.72
C VAL A 60 -5.03 -3.66 2.02
N VAL A 61 -5.01 -2.35 2.20
CA VAL A 61 -4.30 -1.67 3.29
C VAL A 61 -5.31 -0.92 4.17
N PRO A 62 -5.79 -1.55 5.25
CA PRO A 62 -6.66 -0.92 6.25
C PRO A 62 -5.84 -0.07 7.25
N PRO A 63 -6.47 0.75 8.11
CA PRO A 63 -5.78 1.68 9.02
C PRO A 63 -4.84 1.08 10.07
N ASN A 64 -4.87 -0.24 10.28
CA ASN A 64 -3.95 -0.94 11.18
C ASN A 64 -2.78 -1.61 10.47
N ARG A 65 -2.62 -1.34 9.17
CA ARG A 65 -1.56 -1.88 8.32
C ARG A 65 -0.93 -0.78 7.49
N ALA A 66 0.33 -0.95 7.15
CA ALA A 66 1.03 -0.17 6.15
C ALA A 66 1.53 -1.08 5.04
N LEU A 67 1.70 -0.55 3.84
CA LEU A 67 2.34 -1.25 2.73
C LEU A 67 3.70 -0.62 2.47
N TRP A 68 4.73 -1.43 2.56
CA TRP A 68 6.04 -1.13 2.01
C TRP A 68 6.07 -1.48 0.53
N LEU A 69 6.35 -0.52 -0.32
CA LEU A 69 6.63 -0.69 -1.74
C LEU A 69 8.13 -0.53 -1.99
N ALA A 70 8.74 -1.57 -2.53
CA ALA A 70 10.15 -1.53 -2.90
C ALA A 70 10.40 -0.50 -4.03
N PRO A 71 11.62 0.09 -4.12
CA PRO A 71 11.98 1.03 -5.17
C PRO A 71 11.67 0.52 -6.57
N GLY A 72 11.17 1.40 -7.45
CA GLY A 72 10.90 1.09 -8.84
C GLY A 72 9.63 0.27 -9.11
N VAL A 73 8.94 -0.23 -8.09
CA VAL A 73 7.69 -0.99 -8.28
C VAL A 73 6.63 -0.10 -8.89
N ARG A 74 6.16 -0.47 -10.09
CA ARG A 74 5.05 0.21 -10.76
C ARG A 74 3.74 -0.17 -10.09
N HIS A 75 3.00 0.84 -9.62
CA HIS A 75 1.78 0.63 -8.85
C HIS A 75 0.73 1.72 -9.08
N ALA A 76 -0.50 1.45 -8.65
CA ALA A 76 -1.59 2.42 -8.57
C ALA A 76 -2.33 2.24 -7.25
N VAL A 77 -2.67 3.34 -6.57
CA VAL A 77 -3.45 3.32 -5.33
C VAL A 77 -4.86 3.76 -5.63
N ARG A 78 -5.84 2.98 -5.18
CA ARG A 78 -7.28 3.29 -5.26
C ARG A 78 -7.85 3.44 -3.86
N MET A 79 -8.69 4.44 -3.68
CA MET A 79 -9.26 4.79 -2.40
C MET A 79 -10.66 4.15 -2.24
N SER A 80 -10.82 3.30 -1.23
CA SER A 80 -12.11 2.72 -0.83
C SER A 80 -12.65 3.52 0.36
N GLY A 81 -13.59 4.40 0.09
CA GLY A 81 -14.00 5.45 1.03
C GLY A 81 -13.05 6.67 0.99
N ASP A 82 -13.30 7.65 1.85
CA ASP A 82 -12.39 8.77 2.04
C ASP A 82 -11.13 8.27 2.77
N VAL A 83 -9.95 8.67 2.29
CA VAL A 83 -8.66 8.19 2.81
C VAL A 83 -7.81 9.34 3.29
N GLN A 84 -7.39 9.28 4.53
CA GLN A 84 -6.36 10.14 5.12
C GLN A 84 -4.99 9.45 5.06
N MET A 85 -4.29 9.64 3.95
CA MET A 85 -3.00 8.99 3.70
C MET A 85 -1.86 9.70 4.43
N ARG A 86 -0.94 8.90 4.98
CA ARG A 86 0.39 9.30 5.43
C ARG A 86 1.39 8.41 4.72
N THR A 87 2.34 9.01 4.04
CA THR A 87 3.32 8.26 3.27
C THR A 87 4.72 8.76 3.52
N ALA A 88 5.68 7.84 3.56
CA ALA A 88 7.09 8.17 3.65
C ALA A 88 7.83 7.62 2.43
N PHE A 89 8.72 8.43 1.84
CA PHE A 89 9.62 8.04 0.77
C PHE A 89 11.02 7.89 1.35
N ILE A 90 11.63 6.72 1.14
CA ILE A 90 12.87 6.32 1.77
C ILE A 90 13.90 5.95 0.70
N ASP A 91 15.06 6.55 0.79
CA ASP A 91 16.22 6.26 -0.07
C ASP A 91 16.92 4.99 0.44
N THR A 92 16.62 3.86 -0.17
CA THR A 92 17.17 2.55 0.23
C THR A 92 18.65 2.39 -0.12
N ALA A 93 19.24 3.26 -0.95
CA ALA A 93 20.67 3.28 -1.16
C ALA A 93 21.42 3.87 0.05
N ARG A 94 20.75 4.70 0.85
CA ARG A 94 21.31 5.34 2.05
C ARG A 94 20.81 4.74 3.37
N ILE A 95 19.69 4.02 3.32
CA ILE A 95 19.05 3.37 4.49
C ILE A 95 19.06 1.86 4.30
N ASN A 96 19.78 1.16 5.14
CA ASN A 96 19.87 -0.29 5.15
C ASN A 96 18.78 -0.95 6.03
N ALA A 97 18.65 -2.27 5.91
CA ALA A 97 17.77 -3.10 6.75
C ALA A 97 16.27 -2.83 6.60
N LEU A 98 15.85 -2.39 5.40
CA LEU A 98 14.44 -2.39 5.00
C LEU A 98 14.14 -3.62 4.13
N PRO A 99 12.88 -4.07 4.05
CA PRO A 99 12.54 -5.23 3.22
C PRO A 99 12.92 -5.02 1.76
N GLU A 100 13.56 -6.02 1.14
CA GLU A 100 13.93 -5.99 -0.28
C GLU A 100 12.72 -6.06 -1.21
N HIS A 101 11.64 -6.70 -0.74
CA HIS A 101 10.40 -6.88 -1.49
C HIS A 101 9.25 -6.12 -0.86
N SER A 102 8.27 -5.76 -1.69
CA SER A 102 7.04 -5.13 -1.21
C SER A 102 6.28 -6.08 -0.28
N CYS A 103 5.87 -5.58 0.88
CA CYS A 103 5.21 -6.37 1.91
C CYS A 103 4.29 -5.50 2.79
N VAL A 104 3.32 -6.14 3.42
CA VAL A 104 2.47 -5.49 4.42
C VAL A 104 3.21 -5.49 5.76
N ILE A 105 3.11 -4.37 6.45
CA ILE A 105 3.72 -4.13 7.77
C ILE A 105 2.61 -3.96 8.81
N ASN A 106 2.79 -4.62 9.95
CA ASN A 106 1.93 -4.40 11.11
C ASN A 106 2.26 -3.05 11.75
N VAL A 107 1.25 -2.19 11.91
CA VAL A 107 1.45 -0.84 12.46
C VAL A 107 1.20 -0.84 13.96
N SER A 108 2.27 -0.71 14.74
CA SER A 108 2.19 -0.52 16.19
C SER A 108 1.59 0.86 16.53
N PRO A 109 1.04 1.08 17.73
CA PRO A 109 0.61 2.40 18.16
C PRO A 109 1.73 3.45 18.07
N LEU A 110 2.96 3.10 18.41
CA LEU A 110 4.11 3.99 18.29
C LEU A 110 4.41 4.34 16.83
N LEU A 111 4.49 3.35 15.96
CA LEU A 111 4.71 3.56 14.53
C LEU A 111 3.63 4.46 13.91
N ARG A 112 2.37 4.27 14.31
CA ARG A 112 1.26 5.13 13.89
C ARG A 112 1.49 6.59 14.25
N GLU A 113 1.81 6.88 15.52
CA GLU A 113 2.01 8.26 15.97
C GLU A 113 3.26 8.89 15.34
N LEU A 114 4.31 8.11 15.10
CA LEU A 114 5.50 8.58 14.38
C LEU A 114 5.18 8.93 12.92
N LEU A 115 4.36 8.14 12.21
CA LEU A 115 3.92 8.44 10.85
C LEU A 115 3.06 9.71 10.79
N VAL A 116 2.19 9.91 11.79
CA VAL A 116 1.37 11.13 11.92
C VAL A 116 2.26 12.35 12.18
N ALA A 117 3.27 12.22 13.03
CA ALA A 117 4.18 13.32 13.34
C ALA A 117 5.17 13.63 12.20
N ALA A 118 5.64 12.60 11.49
CA ALA A 118 6.66 12.73 10.44
C ALA A 118 6.24 13.65 9.28
N VAL A 119 4.94 13.71 8.96
CA VAL A 119 4.44 14.57 7.86
C VAL A 119 4.50 16.06 8.20
N GLN A 120 4.69 16.40 9.47
CA GLN A 120 4.88 17.77 9.94
C GLN A 120 6.36 18.19 10.00
N VAL A 121 7.28 17.26 9.78
CA VAL A 121 8.73 17.53 9.83
C VAL A 121 9.13 18.31 8.59
N PRO A 122 9.73 19.53 8.74
CA PRO A 122 10.25 20.27 7.63
C PRO A 122 11.36 19.52 6.90
N ARG A 123 11.44 19.64 5.59
CA ARG A 123 12.51 18.97 4.80
C ARG A 123 13.90 19.46 5.16
N ASP A 124 14.04 20.70 5.57
CA ASP A 124 15.28 21.37 5.97
C ASP A 124 15.55 21.34 7.47
N HIS A 125 14.89 20.40 8.22
CA HIS A 125 15.11 20.25 9.65
C HIS A 125 16.58 20.03 10.00
N ALA A 126 16.99 20.47 11.21
CA ALA A 126 18.36 20.28 11.69
C ALA A 126 18.70 18.79 11.87
N GLU A 127 19.93 18.40 11.55
CA GLU A 127 20.38 17.00 11.56
C GLU A 127 20.47 16.38 12.95
N ASP A 128 20.66 17.19 13.98
CA ASP A 128 20.78 16.80 15.39
C ASP A 128 19.57 17.18 16.25
N GLY A 129 18.54 17.75 15.62
CA GLY A 129 17.35 18.27 16.27
C GLY A 129 16.33 17.19 16.69
N ARG A 130 15.26 17.65 17.32
CA ARG A 130 14.09 16.82 17.68
C ARG A 130 13.55 16.07 16.48
N ASP A 131 13.42 16.75 15.34
CA ASP A 131 12.81 16.22 14.13
C ASP A 131 13.69 15.13 13.49
N ALA A 132 15.01 15.28 13.52
CA ALA A 132 15.94 14.23 13.11
C ALA A 132 15.81 12.98 13.99
N ARG A 133 15.67 13.14 15.31
CA ARG A 133 15.45 12.01 16.23
C ARG A 133 14.09 11.32 15.97
N LEU A 134 13.04 12.08 15.67
CA LEU A 134 11.73 11.53 15.30
C LEU A 134 11.86 10.68 14.03
N MET A 135 12.49 11.21 12.99
CA MET A 135 12.70 10.48 11.73
C MET A 135 13.60 9.25 11.92
N GLY A 136 14.62 9.35 12.78
CA GLY A 136 15.47 8.21 13.16
C GLY A 136 14.66 7.10 13.86
N LEU A 137 13.85 7.47 14.86
CA LEU A 137 13.00 6.50 15.57
C LEU A 137 11.94 5.86 14.64
N LEU A 138 11.38 6.62 13.71
CA LEU A 138 10.49 6.06 12.68
C LEU A 138 11.18 5.00 11.85
N LEU A 139 12.44 5.21 11.45
CA LEU A 139 13.22 4.21 10.73
C LEU A 139 13.51 2.96 11.57
N ASP A 140 13.80 3.13 12.85
CA ASP A 140 14.06 2.00 13.76
C ASP A 140 12.79 1.15 13.95
N GLU A 141 11.64 1.79 14.12
CA GLU A 141 10.34 1.08 14.17
C GLU A 141 10.03 0.34 12.87
N LEU A 142 10.36 0.91 11.70
CA LEU A 142 10.16 0.24 10.41
C LEU A 142 11.07 -0.97 10.22
N ARG A 143 12.30 -0.93 10.71
CA ARG A 143 13.26 -2.04 10.64
C ARG A 143 12.86 -3.24 11.50
N THR A 144 12.17 -2.97 12.60
CA THR A 144 11.74 -3.99 13.57
C THR A 144 10.29 -4.41 13.40
N ALA A 145 9.55 -3.73 12.52
CA ALA A 145 8.14 -4.01 12.31
C ALA A 145 7.90 -5.40 11.73
N GLU A 146 6.89 -6.09 12.24
CA GLU A 146 6.46 -7.38 11.73
C GLU A 146 5.93 -7.27 10.30
N THR A 147 6.46 -8.06 9.40
CA THR A 147 5.98 -8.18 8.02
C THR A 147 4.96 -9.30 7.91
N LEU A 148 3.89 -9.05 7.15
CA LEU A 148 2.76 -9.98 7.00
C LEU A 148 2.65 -10.43 5.54
N PRO A 149 2.42 -11.72 5.26
CA PRO A 149 2.27 -12.25 3.90
C PRO A 149 0.86 -11.96 3.34
N LEU A 150 0.41 -10.71 3.41
CA LEU A 150 -0.92 -10.28 2.96
C LEU A 150 -0.90 -9.77 1.50
N HIS A 151 -0.23 -10.48 0.63
CA HIS A 151 -0.23 -10.24 -0.80
C HIS A 151 -1.29 -11.12 -1.47
N LEU A 152 -2.14 -10.54 -2.30
CA LEU A 152 -3.09 -11.26 -3.12
C LEU A 152 -2.54 -11.31 -4.56
N PRO A 153 -2.09 -12.48 -5.03
CA PRO A 153 -1.56 -12.61 -6.38
C PRO A 153 -2.65 -12.29 -7.42
N VAL A 154 -2.25 -11.80 -8.58
CA VAL A 154 -3.17 -11.68 -9.72
C VAL A 154 -3.45 -13.08 -10.25
N PRO A 155 -4.70 -13.58 -10.18
CA PRO A 155 -5.02 -14.87 -10.72
C PRO A 155 -4.76 -14.92 -12.23
N GLN A 156 -4.11 -15.98 -12.70
CA GLN A 156 -3.87 -16.20 -14.13
C GLN A 156 -5.12 -16.75 -14.83
N ASP A 157 -5.88 -17.61 -14.16
CA ASP A 157 -7.15 -18.11 -14.68
C ASP A 157 -8.20 -16.99 -14.73
N ALA A 158 -8.74 -16.71 -15.91
CA ALA A 158 -9.70 -15.64 -16.15
C ALA A 158 -10.98 -15.76 -15.31
N ARG A 159 -11.38 -16.97 -14.94
CA ARG A 159 -12.57 -17.23 -14.10
C ARG A 159 -12.31 -16.79 -12.65
N VAL A 160 -11.17 -17.17 -12.11
CA VAL A 160 -10.76 -16.75 -10.75
C VAL A 160 -10.60 -15.24 -10.71
N ARG A 161 -9.92 -14.66 -11.71
CA ARG A 161 -9.75 -13.20 -11.83
C ARG A 161 -11.10 -12.48 -11.81
N ARG A 162 -12.08 -12.94 -12.61
CA ARG A 162 -13.43 -12.37 -12.65
C ARG A 162 -14.13 -12.39 -11.30
N ILE A 163 -13.97 -13.49 -10.52
CA ILE A 163 -14.54 -13.58 -9.16
C ILE A 163 -13.83 -12.57 -8.26
N CYS A 164 -12.48 -12.53 -8.27
CA CYS A 164 -11.71 -11.61 -7.45
C CYS A 164 -12.06 -10.15 -7.74
N GLU A 165 -12.13 -9.76 -9.01
CA GLU A 165 -12.53 -8.41 -9.43
C GLU A 165 -13.93 -8.05 -8.91
N ALA A 166 -14.90 -8.94 -9.07
CA ALA A 166 -16.27 -8.69 -8.60
C ALA A 166 -16.36 -8.57 -7.07
N LEU A 167 -15.62 -9.39 -6.31
CA LEU A 167 -15.57 -9.31 -4.85
C LEU A 167 -14.85 -8.03 -4.37
N LEU A 168 -13.88 -7.55 -5.14
CA LEU A 168 -13.19 -6.30 -4.85
C LEU A 168 -14.07 -5.07 -5.13
N ASP A 169 -14.86 -5.13 -6.19
CA ASP A 169 -15.83 -4.08 -6.53
C ASP A 169 -17.04 -4.07 -5.58
N GLN A 170 -17.43 -5.24 -5.09
CA GLN A 170 -18.55 -5.42 -4.16
C GLN A 170 -18.15 -6.33 -2.99
N PRO A 171 -17.38 -5.84 -2.00
CA PRO A 171 -16.92 -6.66 -0.88
C PRO A 171 -18.03 -7.25 0.01
N ALA A 172 -19.25 -6.70 -0.08
CA ALA A 172 -20.43 -7.20 0.61
C ALA A 172 -21.19 -8.28 -0.17
N ASP A 173 -20.70 -8.71 -1.36
CA ASP A 173 -21.32 -9.82 -2.09
C ASP A 173 -21.18 -11.11 -1.29
N THR A 174 -22.32 -11.72 -0.95
CA THR A 174 -22.42 -12.98 -0.18
C THR A 174 -22.54 -14.20 -1.08
N ALA A 175 -22.29 -14.07 -2.38
CA ALA A 175 -22.42 -15.17 -3.33
C ALA A 175 -21.50 -16.34 -2.96
N THR A 176 -22.09 -17.52 -2.85
CA THR A 176 -21.37 -18.75 -2.55
C THR A 176 -20.55 -19.24 -3.76
N ALA A 177 -19.59 -20.13 -3.52
CA ALA A 177 -18.82 -20.77 -4.58
C ALA A 177 -19.72 -21.50 -5.60
N ALA A 178 -20.86 -22.05 -5.16
CA ALA A 178 -21.83 -22.69 -6.04
C ALA A 178 -22.50 -21.66 -6.96
N GLN A 179 -22.90 -20.50 -6.45
CA GLN A 179 -23.48 -19.42 -7.24
C GLN A 179 -22.49 -18.84 -8.24
N TRP A 180 -21.22 -18.67 -7.82
CA TRP A 180 -20.14 -18.29 -8.74
C TRP A 180 -19.90 -19.32 -9.82
N ALA A 181 -19.91 -20.62 -9.47
CA ALA A 181 -19.79 -21.70 -10.44
C ALA A 181 -20.91 -21.66 -11.48
N ALA A 182 -22.16 -21.43 -11.07
CA ALA A 182 -23.30 -21.25 -11.97
C ALA A 182 -23.12 -20.03 -12.89
N ARG A 183 -22.69 -18.86 -12.37
CA ARG A 183 -22.42 -17.64 -13.14
C ARG A 183 -21.31 -17.85 -14.19
N LEU A 184 -20.35 -18.75 -13.92
CA LEU A 184 -19.19 -19.04 -14.77
C LEU A 184 -19.40 -20.26 -15.69
N GLY A 185 -20.53 -20.98 -15.57
CA GLY A 185 -20.81 -22.19 -16.36
C GLY A 185 -19.87 -23.36 -16.03
N VAL A 186 -19.40 -23.49 -14.80
CA VAL A 186 -18.49 -24.56 -14.34
C VAL A 186 -19.03 -25.28 -13.10
N ALA A 187 -18.45 -26.43 -12.75
CA ALA A 187 -18.79 -27.09 -11.50
C ALA A 187 -18.20 -26.36 -10.27
N SER A 188 -18.89 -26.37 -9.15
CA SER A 188 -18.43 -25.76 -7.89
C SER A 188 -17.05 -26.29 -7.46
N LYS A 189 -16.78 -27.58 -7.63
CA LYS A 189 -15.47 -28.20 -7.37
C LYS A 189 -14.35 -27.59 -8.22
N THR A 190 -14.67 -27.14 -9.44
CA THR A 190 -13.71 -26.46 -10.32
C THR A 190 -13.35 -25.10 -9.75
N VAL A 191 -14.32 -24.33 -9.27
CA VAL A 191 -14.07 -23.03 -8.62
C VAL A 191 -13.16 -23.20 -7.41
N HIS A 192 -13.45 -24.11 -6.49
CA HIS A 192 -12.63 -24.39 -5.32
C HIS A 192 -11.18 -24.76 -5.69
N ARG A 193 -11.02 -25.70 -6.63
CA ARG A 193 -9.70 -26.14 -7.07
C ARG A 193 -8.89 -25.01 -7.67
N LEU A 194 -9.49 -24.21 -8.54
CA LEU A 194 -8.82 -23.08 -9.18
C LEU A 194 -8.45 -22.00 -8.17
N PHE A 195 -9.34 -21.66 -7.23
CA PHE A 195 -9.02 -20.72 -6.18
C PHE A 195 -7.81 -21.19 -5.35
N LEU A 196 -7.82 -22.43 -4.90
CA LEU A 196 -6.70 -22.99 -4.12
C LEU A 196 -5.38 -22.98 -4.92
N GLN A 197 -5.43 -23.24 -6.22
CA GLN A 197 -4.24 -23.21 -7.07
C GLN A 197 -3.69 -21.82 -7.32
N GLU A 198 -4.53 -20.81 -7.40
CA GLU A 198 -4.17 -19.44 -7.81
C GLU A 198 -3.94 -18.50 -6.62
N THR A 199 -4.53 -18.79 -5.47
CA THR A 199 -4.48 -17.88 -4.31
C THR A 199 -3.92 -18.54 -3.03
N GLY A 200 -3.63 -19.83 -3.03
CA GLY A 200 -3.15 -20.61 -1.88
C GLY A 200 -4.28 -21.17 -1.07
#